data_9a4c4126929021e3c4192b945cd9e52c
#
_entry.id   9a4c4126929021e3c4192b945cd9e52c
#
_cell.length_a   1.000
_cell.length_b   1.000
_cell.length_c   1.000
_cell.angle_alpha   90.00
_cell.angle_beta   90.00
_cell.angle_gamma   90.00
#
_symmetry.space_group_name_H-M   'P 1'
#
loop_
_entity.id
_entity.type
_entity.pdbx_description
1 polymer ?
#
loop_
_entity_poly.entity_id
_entity_poly.type
_entity_poly.pdbx_seq_one_letter_code
_entity_poly.pdbx_strand_id
1 'polypeptide(L)'
;MTKFLFNEFEGTSPEAWKQKIQVDLKGADYNKTLLWQTNEGFNIRPFYTKQDGTNTKINLPKKGFKICQTIFIDDVKIANSLAVDALKRGANAIQFKASKPFNPKNLLKNFPGDTPIFFQLSFLDANFKTKLAKFCHATNTYIQTDIIGNLAATGNWFFNLKEDYNQLEKVISASNNCISVSGELYQNAGANISQQLAYTLAHANEYLNQFGANVADKISFNFAVSSNYFFEIAKIRTFRILWESLLNEYGIENKEAHIFTQPSLRNKTLYDYNVNMLRTTSECMSAILGGSNTVA
;
A
#
# COMPACT_ATOMS: atom_id res chain seq x y z
N MET A 1 7.45 -28.49 -31.23
CA MET A 1 6.43 -27.52 -31.70
C MET A 1 5.27 -27.55 -30.72
N THR A 2 5.05 -26.52 -29.93
CA THR A 2 3.88 -26.39 -29.08
C THR A 2 2.65 -26.21 -29.98
N LYS A 3 1.78 -27.21 -30.04
CA LYS A 3 0.48 -27.11 -30.70
C LYS A 3 -0.31 -26.04 -29.94
N PHE A 4 -0.70 -24.94 -30.59
CA PHE A 4 -1.64 -24.00 -29.99
C PHE A 4 -2.96 -24.72 -29.72
N LEU A 5 -3.47 -24.61 -28.52
CA LEU A 5 -4.83 -25.06 -28.19
C LEU A 5 -5.83 -24.26 -29.04
N PHE A 6 -6.86 -24.93 -29.52
CA PHE A 6 -7.96 -24.34 -30.32
C PHE A 6 -7.59 -23.89 -31.75
N ASN A 7 -6.52 -24.44 -32.36
CA ASN A 7 -6.19 -24.18 -33.78
C ASN A 7 -7.28 -24.61 -34.78
N GLU A 8 -8.20 -25.46 -34.36
CA GLU A 8 -9.33 -25.93 -35.15
C GLU A 8 -10.50 -24.93 -35.22
N PHE A 9 -10.47 -23.86 -34.42
CA PHE A 9 -11.49 -22.81 -34.42
C PHE A 9 -11.00 -21.58 -35.17
N GLU A 10 -11.87 -21.01 -36.00
CA GLU A 10 -11.59 -19.73 -36.65
C GLU A 10 -11.57 -18.59 -35.64
N GLY A 11 -10.66 -17.64 -35.85
CA GLY A 11 -10.58 -16.43 -34.99
C GLY A 11 -11.82 -15.57 -35.17
N THR A 12 -12.38 -15.08 -34.04
CA THR A 12 -13.54 -14.18 -34.04
C THR A 12 -13.10 -12.75 -33.72
N SER A 13 -13.57 -11.76 -34.50
CA SER A 13 -13.27 -10.36 -34.22
C SER A 13 -14.04 -9.84 -32.99
N PRO A 14 -13.55 -8.79 -32.29
CA PRO A 14 -14.28 -8.14 -31.19
C PRO A 14 -15.67 -7.64 -31.62
N GLU A 15 -15.83 -7.15 -32.83
CA GLU A 15 -17.07 -6.65 -33.39
C GLU A 15 -18.07 -7.80 -33.59
N ALA A 16 -17.64 -8.91 -34.18
CA ALA A 16 -18.47 -10.10 -34.35
C ALA A 16 -18.90 -10.68 -32.99
N TRP A 17 -18.02 -10.69 -32.00
CA TRP A 17 -18.35 -11.08 -30.64
C TRP A 17 -19.41 -10.17 -30.02
N LYS A 18 -19.27 -8.84 -30.16
CA LYS A 18 -20.25 -7.88 -29.68
C LYS A 18 -21.62 -8.05 -30.36
N GLN A 19 -21.64 -8.27 -31.67
CA GLN A 19 -22.87 -8.55 -32.43
C GLN A 19 -23.57 -9.81 -31.91
N LYS A 20 -22.83 -10.88 -31.65
CA LYS A 20 -23.39 -12.13 -31.07
C LYS A 20 -24.04 -11.84 -29.71
N ILE A 21 -23.38 -11.09 -28.83
CA ILE A 21 -23.95 -10.68 -27.55
C ILE A 21 -25.25 -9.90 -27.75
N GLN A 22 -25.30 -8.96 -28.69
CA GLN A 22 -26.51 -8.17 -28.97
C GLN A 22 -27.67 -9.04 -29.47
N VAL A 23 -27.40 -10.03 -30.30
CA VAL A 23 -28.41 -11.01 -30.74
C VAL A 23 -28.93 -11.82 -29.54
N ASP A 24 -28.03 -12.27 -28.66
CA ASP A 24 -28.39 -13.10 -27.50
C ASP A 24 -29.19 -12.31 -26.44
N LEU A 25 -29.05 -10.99 -26.41
CA LEU A 25 -29.84 -10.10 -25.56
C LEU A 25 -31.31 -9.95 -25.99
N LYS A 26 -31.67 -10.48 -27.18
CA LYS A 26 -33.09 -10.49 -27.67
C LYS A 26 -33.79 -9.14 -27.58
N GLY A 27 -33.11 -8.06 -27.91
CA GLY A 27 -33.66 -6.69 -27.90
C GLY A 27 -33.47 -5.93 -26.60
N ALA A 28 -32.89 -6.51 -25.56
CA ALA A 28 -32.46 -5.75 -24.39
C ALA A 28 -31.27 -4.81 -24.72
N ASP A 29 -31.27 -3.63 -24.13
CA ASP A 29 -30.21 -2.65 -24.36
C ASP A 29 -28.88 -3.14 -23.78
N TYR A 30 -27.84 -3.19 -24.61
CA TYR A 30 -26.50 -3.66 -24.26
C TYR A 30 -25.88 -2.87 -23.09
N ASN A 31 -25.99 -1.55 -23.13
CA ASN A 31 -25.36 -0.69 -22.14
C ASN A 31 -26.03 -0.83 -20.78
N LYS A 32 -27.37 -0.86 -20.76
CA LYS A 32 -28.13 -1.00 -19.52
C LYS A 32 -27.98 -2.38 -18.89
N THR A 33 -27.76 -3.42 -19.71
CA THR A 33 -27.75 -4.82 -19.24
C THR A 33 -26.35 -5.29 -18.84
N LEU A 34 -25.31 -4.87 -19.56
CA LEU A 34 -23.98 -5.46 -19.44
C LEU A 34 -22.89 -4.49 -18.99
N LEU A 35 -23.08 -3.17 -19.08
CA LEU A 35 -22.11 -2.25 -18.54
C LEU A 35 -22.28 -2.13 -17.02
N TRP A 36 -21.23 -2.44 -16.30
CA TRP A 36 -21.19 -2.22 -14.86
C TRP A 36 -20.68 -0.83 -14.55
N GLN A 37 -21.56 0.00 -13.99
CA GLN A 37 -21.19 1.31 -13.45
C GLN A 37 -20.50 1.12 -12.10
N THR A 38 -19.26 1.59 -12.00
CA THR A 38 -18.47 1.46 -10.78
C THR A 38 -18.59 2.69 -9.89
N ASN A 39 -18.31 2.52 -8.61
CA ASN A 39 -18.25 3.64 -7.65
C ASN A 39 -17.06 4.59 -7.94
N GLU A 40 -16.11 4.16 -8.76
CA GLU A 40 -14.94 4.92 -9.19
C GLU A 40 -15.24 5.91 -10.31
N GLY A 41 -16.48 5.89 -10.87
CA GLY A 41 -16.94 6.83 -11.88
C GLY A 41 -16.69 6.40 -13.34
N PHE A 42 -16.29 5.15 -13.58
CA PHE A 42 -16.15 4.60 -14.93
C PHE A 42 -16.96 3.30 -15.10
N ASN A 43 -17.19 2.92 -16.36
CA ASN A 43 -17.94 1.73 -16.70
C ASN A 43 -17.02 0.57 -17.09
N ILE A 44 -17.29 -0.62 -16.59
CA ILE A 44 -16.63 -1.85 -17.00
C ILE A 44 -17.49 -2.54 -18.07
N ARG A 45 -16.83 -2.91 -19.17
CA ARG A 45 -17.45 -3.66 -20.26
C ARG A 45 -17.42 -5.16 -19.97
N PRO A 46 -18.33 -5.98 -20.57
CA PRO A 46 -18.40 -7.42 -20.34
C PRO A 46 -17.16 -8.18 -20.86
N PHE A 47 -16.39 -7.59 -21.78
CA PHE A 47 -15.12 -8.16 -22.27
C PHE A 47 -14.17 -7.07 -22.75
N TYR A 48 -12.89 -7.44 -22.80
CA TYR A 48 -11.78 -6.63 -23.30
C TYR A 48 -10.91 -7.48 -24.21
N THR A 49 -10.25 -6.85 -25.17
CA THR A 49 -9.35 -7.47 -26.16
C THR A 49 -7.98 -6.82 -26.12
N LYS A 50 -7.02 -7.34 -26.89
CA LYS A 50 -5.70 -6.71 -27.04
C LYS A 50 -5.76 -5.29 -27.60
N GLN A 51 -6.81 -4.96 -28.40
CA GLN A 51 -7.01 -3.61 -28.94
C GLN A 51 -7.37 -2.59 -27.88
N ASP A 52 -7.92 -3.02 -26.75
CA ASP A 52 -8.31 -2.17 -25.62
C ASP A 52 -7.15 -1.92 -24.64
N GLY A 53 -6.07 -2.68 -24.79
CA GLY A 53 -4.93 -2.61 -23.88
C GLY A 53 -4.06 -1.38 -24.13
N THR A 54 -3.53 -0.81 -23.07
CA THR A 54 -2.43 0.16 -23.12
C THR A 54 -1.10 -0.57 -22.96
N ASN A 55 -0.08 -0.16 -23.72
CA ASN A 55 1.28 -0.70 -23.57
C ASN A 55 2.04 -0.05 -22.40
N THR A 56 1.35 0.45 -21.39
CA THR A 56 1.97 1.09 -20.24
C THR A 56 2.76 0.06 -19.44
N LYS A 57 4.07 0.24 -19.41
CA LYS A 57 4.96 -0.59 -18.59
C LYS A 57 4.84 -0.20 -17.13
N ILE A 58 4.58 -1.18 -16.29
CA ILE A 58 4.49 -0.99 -14.83
C ILE A 58 5.71 -1.63 -14.18
N ASN A 59 6.46 -0.84 -13.42
CA ASN A 59 7.62 -1.32 -12.69
C ASN A 59 7.16 -2.01 -11.40
N LEU A 60 7.16 -3.35 -11.40
CA LEU A 60 6.85 -4.17 -10.24
C LEU A 60 8.11 -4.47 -9.42
N PRO A 61 8.00 -4.73 -8.11
CA PRO A 61 9.14 -5.06 -7.26
C PRO A 61 9.90 -6.30 -7.75
N LYS A 62 11.16 -6.14 -8.13
CA LYS A 62 11.99 -7.23 -8.68
C LYS A 62 12.35 -8.30 -7.65
N LYS A 63 12.38 -7.95 -6.36
CA LYS A 63 12.77 -8.84 -5.24
C LYS A 63 11.58 -9.58 -4.62
N GLY A 64 10.40 -9.53 -5.23
CA GLY A 64 9.17 -10.07 -4.65
C GLY A 64 8.66 -9.21 -3.50
N PHE A 65 7.95 -9.84 -2.55
CA PHE A 65 7.34 -9.16 -1.41
C PHE A 65 7.84 -9.72 -0.08
N LYS A 66 7.62 -8.97 1.00
CA LYS A 66 7.89 -9.37 2.38
C LYS A 66 6.59 -9.71 3.10
N ILE A 67 6.61 -10.79 3.87
CA ILE A 67 5.54 -11.19 4.80
C ILE A 67 5.83 -10.51 6.13
N CYS A 68 4.97 -9.59 6.54
CA CYS A 68 5.17 -8.78 7.72
C CYS A 68 4.20 -9.16 8.84
N GLN A 69 4.73 -9.40 10.04
CA GLN A 69 3.91 -9.57 11.23
C GLN A 69 3.82 -8.24 12.00
N THR A 70 2.59 -7.77 12.24
CA THR A 70 2.34 -6.60 13.09
C THR A 70 2.28 -7.02 14.57
N ILE A 71 3.01 -6.29 15.42
CA ILE A 71 3.11 -6.54 16.86
C ILE A 71 2.98 -5.23 17.62
N PHE A 72 2.10 -5.20 18.63
CA PHE A 72 1.96 -4.05 19.53
C PHE A 72 2.98 -4.14 20.66
N ILE A 73 3.65 -3.02 20.95
CA ILE A 73 4.58 -2.91 22.07
C ILE A 73 3.81 -2.40 23.30
N ASP A 74 3.24 -3.30 24.05
CA ASP A 74 2.75 -3.02 25.41
C ASP A 74 3.85 -3.37 26.44
N ASP A 75 4.33 -4.61 26.41
CA ASP A 75 5.56 -5.03 27.08
C ASP A 75 6.66 -5.36 26.06
N VAL A 76 7.85 -4.76 26.24
CA VAL A 76 8.98 -4.87 25.31
C VAL A 76 9.52 -6.31 25.19
N LYS A 77 9.51 -7.09 26.29
CA LYS A 77 10.03 -8.46 26.30
C LYS A 77 9.05 -9.40 25.59
N ILE A 78 7.76 -9.21 25.83
CA ILE A 78 6.71 -9.96 25.15
C ILE A 78 6.74 -9.66 23.66
N ALA A 79 6.79 -8.37 23.27
CA ALA A 79 6.87 -7.96 21.88
C ALA A 79 8.10 -8.54 21.16
N ASN A 80 9.27 -8.53 21.81
CA ASN A 80 10.47 -9.21 21.29
C ASN A 80 10.25 -10.70 21.08
N SER A 81 9.70 -11.41 22.07
CA SER A 81 9.45 -12.85 21.99
C SER A 81 8.50 -13.19 20.83
N LEU A 82 7.41 -12.44 20.69
CA LEU A 82 6.45 -12.60 19.57
C LEU A 82 7.09 -12.34 18.22
N ALA A 83 7.95 -11.33 18.11
CA ALA A 83 8.63 -11.00 16.86
C ALA A 83 9.64 -12.10 16.45
N VAL A 84 10.42 -12.59 17.39
CA VAL A 84 11.37 -13.68 17.15
C VAL A 84 10.64 -14.98 16.76
N ASP A 85 9.50 -15.28 17.41
CA ASP A 85 8.67 -16.44 17.06
C ASP A 85 8.05 -16.29 15.67
N ALA A 86 7.52 -15.09 15.32
CA ALA A 86 6.97 -14.82 13.99
C ALA A 86 8.01 -15.04 12.88
N LEU A 87 9.25 -14.57 13.09
CA LEU A 87 10.35 -14.78 12.13
C LEU A 87 10.69 -16.26 11.96
N LYS A 88 10.66 -17.04 13.04
CA LYS A 88 10.88 -18.50 12.97
C LYS A 88 9.74 -19.23 12.23
N ARG A 89 8.53 -18.67 12.25
CA ARG A 89 7.34 -19.23 11.58
C ARG A 89 7.16 -18.76 10.13
N GLY A 90 8.09 -18.00 9.59
CA GLY A 90 8.09 -17.63 8.16
C GLY A 90 7.80 -16.18 7.85
N ALA A 91 7.51 -15.32 8.83
CA ALA A 91 7.58 -13.88 8.62
C ALA A 91 9.01 -13.48 8.25
N ASN A 92 9.16 -12.51 7.36
CA ASN A 92 10.46 -11.99 6.96
C ASN A 92 10.54 -10.46 7.00
N ALA A 93 9.57 -9.85 7.70
CA ALA A 93 9.53 -8.46 8.12
C ALA A 93 8.69 -8.34 9.40
N ILE A 94 8.94 -7.32 10.21
CA ILE A 94 8.15 -7.04 11.43
C ILE A 94 7.73 -5.57 11.44
N GLN A 95 6.45 -5.34 11.76
CA GLN A 95 5.96 -4.01 12.10
C GLN A 95 5.68 -3.93 13.59
N PHE A 96 6.33 -2.98 14.26
CA PHE A 96 6.04 -2.65 15.65
C PHE A 96 5.15 -1.42 15.74
N LYS A 97 4.07 -1.51 16.50
CA LYS A 97 3.19 -0.38 16.83
C LYS A 97 3.36 0.00 18.30
N ALA A 98 3.60 1.28 18.59
CA ALA A 98 3.78 1.76 19.95
C ALA A 98 3.10 3.10 20.19
N SER A 99 2.52 3.29 21.38
CA SER A 99 1.92 4.54 21.83
C SER A 99 2.84 5.37 22.74
N LYS A 100 3.97 4.81 23.16
CA LYS A 100 4.96 5.46 24.03
C LYS A 100 6.37 4.99 23.69
N PRO A 101 7.41 5.78 24.06
CA PRO A 101 8.81 5.38 23.88
C PRO A 101 9.13 4.08 24.60
N PHE A 102 10.04 3.30 24.02
CA PHE A 102 10.48 1.98 24.52
C PHE A 102 12.01 1.84 24.44
N ASN A 103 12.56 0.77 25.02
CA ASN A 103 13.98 0.47 24.91
C ASN A 103 14.29 -0.38 23.65
N PRO A 104 14.92 0.19 22.60
CA PRO A 104 15.20 -0.53 21.35
C PRO A 104 16.13 -1.73 21.54
N LYS A 105 17.10 -1.64 22.45
CA LYS A 105 18.05 -2.73 22.73
C LYS A 105 17.35 -3.98 23.24
N ASN A 106 16.36 -3.81 24.09
CA ASN A 106 15.59 -4.94 24.63
C ASN A 106 14.61 -5.48 23.59
N LEU A 107 13.98 -4.59 22.79
CA LEU A 107 13.03 -4.97 21.74
C LEU A 107 13.69 -5.79 20.63
N LEU A 108 14.90 -5.43 20.22
CA LEU A 108 15.61 -6.06 19.10
C LEU A 108 16.68 -7.07 19.55
N LYS A 109 16.58 -7.57 20.77
CA LYS A 109 17.48 -8.61 21.26
C LYS A 109 17.30 -9.90 20.43
N ASN A 110 18.42 -10.46 19.93
CA ASN A 110 18.44 -11.64 19.07
C ASN A 110 17.69 -11.50 17.72
N PHE A 111 17.50 -10.27 17.25
CA PHE A 111 16.89 -10.00 15.96
C PHE A 111 17.90 -10.19 14.82
N PRO A 112 17.54 -10.85 13.69
CA PRO A 112 18.41 -10.91 12.52
C PRO A 112 18.66 -9.50 11.94
N GLY A 113 19.93 -9.16 11.69
CA GLY A 113 20.32 -7.79 11.32
C GLY A 113 19.82 -7.31 9.95
N ASP A 114 19.38 -8.20 9.07
CA ASP A 114 18.88 -7.93 7.72
C ASP A 114 17.34 -7.89 7.61
N THR A 115 16.64 -8.17 8.72
CA THR A 115 15.17 -8.16 8.75
C THR A 115 14.63 -6.73 8.59
N PRO A 116 13.76 -6.45 7.60
CA PRO A 116 13.06 -5.19 7.52
C PRO A 116 12.17 -4.95 8.74
N ILE A 117 12.30 -3.77 9.34
CA ILE A 117 11.54 -3.39 10.54
C ILE A 117 10.80 -2.09 10.25
N PHE A 118 9.51 -2.10 10.55
CA PHE A 118 8.62 -0.94 10.45
C PHE A 118 8.20 -0.49 11.85
N PHE A 119 8.36 0.79 12.16
CA PHE A 119 7.91 1.38 13.41
C PHE A 119 6.78 2.36 13.14
N GLN A 120 5.56 2.01 13.50
CA GLN A 120 4.40 2.90 13.52
C GLN A 120 4.18 3.41 14.93
N LEU A 121 4.51 4.69 15.15
CA LEU A 121 4.50 5.31 16.47
C LEU A 121 3.38 6.34 16.55
N SER A 122 2.45 6.18 17.50
CA SER A 122 1.33 7.09 17.74
C SER A 122 1.74 8.34 18.51
N PHE A 123 3.03 8.70 18.47
CA PHE A 123 3.59 9.91 19.07
C PHE A 123 4.68 10.51 18.18
N LEU A 124 4.88 11.79 18.28
CA LEU A 124 5.90 12.54 17.58
C LEU A 124 6.98 13.01 18.56
N ASP A 125 8.12 12.32 18.56
CA ASP A 125 9.33 12.67 19.32
C ASP A 125 10.53 12.46 18.40
N ALA A 126 11.07 13.56 17.85
CA ALA A 126 12.19 13.51 16.94
C ALA A 126 13.45 12.95 17.57
N ASN A 127 13.68 13.22 18.87
CA ASN A 127 14.87 12.71 19.57
C ASN A 127 14.82 11.19 19.71
N PHE A 128 13.65 10.66 20.08
CA PHE A 128 13.44 9.21 20.17
C PHE A 128 13.57 8.56 18.79
N LYS A 129 12.89 9.08 17.77
CA LYS A 129 12.92 8.54 16.40
C LYS A 129 14.32 8.57 15.81
N THR A 130 15.08 9.65 16.01
CA THR A 130 16.48 9.75 15.56
C THR A 130 17.40 8.74 16.26
N LYS A 131 17.23 8.57 17.58
CA LYS A 131 17.99 7.54 18.33
C LYS A 131 17.64 6.13 17.85
N LEU A 132 16.34 5.86 17.59
CA LEU A 132 15.87 4.60 17.06
C LEU A 132 16.46 4.30 15.69
N ALA A 133 16.46 5.28 14.77
CA ALA A 133 17.06 5.16 13.44
C ALA A 133 18.55 4.82 13.51
N LYS A 134 19.30 5.54 14.34
CA LYS A 134 20.73 5.28 14.55
C LYS A 134 21.00 3.90 15.15
N PHE A 135 20.16 3.46 16.08
CA PHE A 135 20.31 2.15 16.72
C PHE A 135 20.07 0.99 15.74
N CYS A 136 19.10 1.12 14.85
CA CYS A 136 18.68 0.07 13.92
C CYS A 136 19.55 -0.02 12.64
N HIS A 137 20.59 0.80 12.47
CA HIS A 137 21.47 0.81 11.28
C HIS A 137 20.73 0.79 9.92
N ALA A 138 19.82 1.50 9.82
CA ALA A 138 18.86 2.18 8.93
C ALA A 138 18.63 1.78 7.46
N THR A 139 19.26 0.84 6.83
CA THR A 139 18.94 0.53 5.41
C THR A 139 17.63 -0.22 5.25
N ASN A 140 17.24 -1.04 6.24
CA ASN A 140 15.99 -1.82 6.23
C ASN A 140 15.00 -1.40 7.33
N THR A 141 15.19 -0.20 7.91
CA THR A 141 14.33 0.30 8.97
C THR A 141 13.46 1.44 8.46
N TYR A 142 12.16 1.34 8.69
CA TYR A 142 11.15 2.32 8.32
C TYR A 142 10.55 2.92 9.59
N ILE A 143 10.81 4.21 9.82
CA ILE A 143 10.21 4.95 10.94
C ILE A 143 9.01 5.71 10.41
N GLN A 144 7.87 5.01 10.33
CA GLN A 144 6.64 5.53 9.73
C GLN A 144 6.15 6.76 10.49
N THR A 145 6.48 7.96 9.98
CA THR A 145 6.04 9.23 10.54
C THR A 145 5.10 9.89 9.54
N ASP A 146 3.89 10.19 10.00
CA ASP A 146 2.84 10.79 9.19
C ASP A 146 2.09 11.86 10.00
N ILE A 147 2.54 13.11 9.91
CA ILE A 147 1.92 14.23 10.65
C ILE A 147 0.61 14.68 10.01
N ILE A 148 0.52 14.64 8.67
CA ILE A 148 -0.72 14.96 7.94
C ILE A 148 -1.74 13.84 8.14
N GLY A 149 -1.31 12.57 8.12
CA GLY A 149 -2.18 11.43 8.43
C GLY A 149 -2.72 11.48 9.85
N ASN A 150 -1.92 11.91 10.83
CA ASN A 150 -2.40 12.13 12.19
C ASN A 150 -3.48 13.22 12.23
N LEU A 151 -3.25 14.35 11.56
CA LEU A 151 -4.25 15.42 11.44
C LEU A 151 -5.54 14.92 10.80
N ALA A 152 -5.44 14.20 9.70
CA ALA A 152 -6.59 13.66 8.98
C ALA A 152 -7.38 12.63 9.82
N ALA A 153 -6.68 11.80 10.63
CA ALA A 153 -7.30 10.78 11.47
C ALA A 153 -7.96 11.34 12.72
N THR A 154 -7.37 12.36 13.34
CA THR A 154 -7.76 12.84 14.70
C THR A 154 -8.36 14.23 14.70
N GLY A 155 -8.21 14.99 13.62
CA GLY A 155 -8.54 16.41 13.55
C GLY A 155 -7.52 17.32 14.24
N ASN A 156 -6.42 16.77 14.76
CA ASN A 156 -5.42 17.51 15.53
C ASN A 156 -3.99 17.23 15.07
N TRP A 157 -3.14 18.23 15.10
CA TRP A 157 -1.70 18.06 15.06
C TRP A 157 -1.22 17.35 16.33
N PHE A 158 -0.03 16.75 16.32
CA PHE A 158 0.58 16.24 17.56
C PHE A 158 0.83 17.37 18.56
N PHE A 159 1.34 18.51 18.08
CA PHE A 159 1.55 19.74 18.84
C PHE A 159 0.85 20.91 18.15
N ASN A 160 1.37 21.34 17.01
CA ASN A 160 0.84 22.33 16.09
C ASN A 160 1.57 22.21 14.74
N LEU A 161 1.04 22.89 13.71
CA LEU A 161 1.57 22.84 12.35
C LEU A 161 3.10 23.05 12.32
N LYS A 162 3.58 24.14 12.91
CA LYS A 162 4.99 24.54 12.85
C LYS A 162 5.88 23.55 13.58
N GLU A 163 5.50 23.13 14.77
CA GLU A 163 6.29 22.21 15.59
C GLU A 163 6.33 20.81 14.97
N ASP A 164 5.21 20.30 14.44
CA ASP A 164 5.16 18.99 13.82
C ASP A 164 6.07 18.91 12.59
N TYR A 165 6.08 19.95 11.74
CA TYR A 165 7.01 20.04 10.61
C TYR A 165 8.46 20.15 11.07
N ASN A 166 8.77 20.94 12.09
CA ASN A 166 10.11 21.04 12.66
C ASN A 166 10.62 19.69 13.23
N GLN A 167 9.74 18.96 13.91
CA GLN A 167 10.06 17.64 14.44
C GLN A 167 10.32 16.64 13.29
N LEU A 168 9.47 16.66 12.25
CA LEU A 168 9.63 15.79 11.10
C LEU A 168 10.93 16.09 10.34
N GLU A 169 11.31 17.36 10.15
CA GLU A 169 12.56 17.76 9.51
C GLU A 169 13.80 17.18 10.21
N LYS A 170 13.80 17.17 11.56
CA LYS A 170 14.87 16.54 12.34
C LYS A 170 14.96 15.02 12.09
N VAL A 171 13.81 14.35 11.93
CA VAL A 171 13.76 12.91 11.63
C VAL A 171 14.25 12.66 10.20
N ILE A 172 13.83 13.48 9.22
CA ILE A 172 14.25 13.42 7.82
C ILE A 172 15.76 13.54 7.68
N SER A 173 16.38 14.43 8.47
CA SER A 173 17.83 14.63 8.46
C SER A 173 18.62 13.44 9.02
N ALA A 174 17.98 12.59 9.81
CA ALA A 174 18.62 11.48 10.53
C ALA A 174 18.30 10.08 9.97
N SER A 175 17.31 9.95 9.09
CA SER A 175 16.81 8.65 8.61
C SER A 175 16.43 8.69 7.13
N ASN A 176 16.58 7.55 6.45
CA ASN A 176 16.27 7.44 5.04
C ASN A 176 14.81 7.04 4.78
N ASN A 177 14.20 6.19 5.61
CA ASN A 177 12.83 5.69 5.42
C ASN A 177 11.94 6.21 6.57
N CYS A 178 11.63 7.51 6.56
CA CYS A 178 11.08 8.16 7.75
C CYS A 178 9.75 8.87 7.53
N ILE A 179 9.32 9.05 6.30
CA ILE A 179 8.01 9.57 5.97
C ILE A 179 7.13 8.41 5.53
N SER A 180 5.93 8.31 6.07
CA SER A 180 4.93 7.40 5.55
C SER A 180 3.66 8.16 5.20
N VAL A 181 3.02 7.76 4.11
CA VAL A 181 1.74 8.32 3.69
C VAL A 181 0.68 7.26 3.92
N SER A 182 -0.24 7.55 4.83
CA SER A 182 -1.26 6.61 5.31
C SER A 182 -2.49 6.58 4.39
N GLY A 183 -2.34 5.99 3.21
CA GLY A 183 -3.44 5.80 2.25
C GLY A 183 -4.56 4.89 2.77
N GLU A 184 -4.24 3.97 3.70
CA GLU A 184 -5.22 3.12 4.40
C GLU A 184 -6.24 3.92 5.20
N LEU A 185 -5.87 5.10 5.68
CA LEU A 185 -6.76 6.01 6.40
C LEU A 185 -7.97 6.38 5.54
N TYR A 186 -7.72 6.79 4.31
CA TYR A 186 -8.78 7.20 3.37
C TYR A 186 -9.70 6.05 3.03
N GLN A 187 -9.14 4.86 2.79
CA GLN A 187 -9.92 3.66 2.51
C GLN A 187 -10.82 3.29 3.71
N ASN A 188 -10.26 3.27 4.91
CA ASN A 188 -11.02 2.94 6.12
C ASN A 188 -12.08 4.00 6.45
N ALA A 189 -11.88 5.26 6.04
CA ALA A 189 -12.86 6.34 6.15
C ALA A 189 -13.97 6.32 5.08
N GLY A 190 -13.88 5.45 4.07
CA GLY A 190 -14.95 5.29 3.08
C GLY A 190 -14.63 5.71 1.66
N ALA A 191 -13.42 6.21 1.38
CA ALA A 191 -13.02 6.62 0.05
C ALA A 191 -13.08 5.45 -0.94
N ASN A 192 -13.57 5.70 -2.14
CA ASN A 192 -13.44 4.79 -3.28
C ASN A 192 -12.00 4.77 -3.80
N ILE A 193 -11.66 3.86 -4.70
CA ILE A 193 -10.27 3.67 -5.14
C ILE A 193 -9.69 4.92 -5.81
N SER A 194 -10.45 5.60 -6.65
CA SER A 194 -10.00 6.85 -7.29
C SER A 194 -9.70 7.94 -6.25
N GLN A 195 -10.55 8.07 -5.23
CA GLN A 195 -10.34 9.00 -4.11
C GLN A 195 -9.14 8.61 -3.26
N GLN A 196 -8.95 7.31 -2.97
CA GLN A 196 -7.76 6.83 -2.24
C GLN A 196 -6.47 7.23 -2.95
N LEU A 197 -6.39 7.00 -4.27
CA LEU A 197 -5.24 7.39 -5.09
C LEU A 197 -5.01 8.89 -5.08
N ALA A 198 -6.06 9.68 -5.31
CA ALA A 198 -5.97 11.14 -5.35
C ALA A 198 -5.51 11.73 -4.01
N TYR A 199 -6.13 11.30 -2.90
CA TYR A 199 -5.78 11.80 -1.57
C TYR A 199 -4.38 11.37 -1.14
N THR A 200 -3.98 10.12 -1.43
CA THR A 200 -2.63 9.65 -1.11
C THR A 200 -1.56 10.42 -1.89
N LEU A 201 -1.80 10.71 -3.17
CA LEU A 201 -0.88 11.52 -3.97
C LEU A 201 -0.84 12.99 -3.51
N ALA A 202 -1.99 13.60 -3.23
CA ALA A 202 -2.05 14.95 -2.69
C ALA A 202 -1.32 15.06 -1.34
N HIS A 203 -1.50 14.08 -0.47
CA HIS A 203 -0.81 13.98 0.81
C HIS A 203 0.72 13.86 0.65
N ALA A 204 1.18 13.00 -0.26
CA ALA A 204 2.61 12.89 -0.57
C ALA A 204 3.17 14.17 -1.20
N ASN A 205 2.39 14.81 -2.08
CA ASN A 205 2.75 16.07 -2.74
C ASN A 205 2.95 17.20 -1.72
N GLU A 206 2.17 17.23 -0.64
CA GLU A 206 2.35 18.22 0.42
C GLU A 206 3.72 18.06 1.11
N TYR A 207 4.19 16.83 1.36
CA TYR A 207 5.54 16.60 1.87
C TYR A 207 6.63 17.02 0.86
N LEU A 208 6.42 16.77 -0.44
CA LEU A 208 7.35 17.21 -1.48
C LEU A 208 7.39 18.75 -1.58
N ASN A 209 6.25 19.42 -1.47
CA ASN A 209 6.17 20.89 -1.47
C ASN A 209 6.92 21.49 -0.27
N GLN A 210 6.76 20.90 0.90
CA GLN A 210 7.34 21.43 2.14
C GLN A 210 8.85 21.18 2.28
N PHE A 211 9.30 19.98 1.88
CA PHE A 211 10.69 19.55 2.10
C PHE A 211 11.53 19.46 0.83
N GLY A 212 10.90 19.67 -0.35
CA GLY A 212 11.55 19.57 -1.64
C GLY A 212 11.66 18.14 -2.18
N ALA A 213 12.14 18.02 -3.41
CA ALA A 213 12.27 16.75 -4.12
C ALA A 213 13.18 15.72 -3.43
N ASN A 214 14.10 16.16 -2.58
CA ASN A 214 15.10 15.34 -1.89
C ASN A 214 14.48 14.30 -0.92
N VAL A 215 13.21 14.49 -0.54
CA VAL A 215 12.55 13.56 0.39
C VAL A 215 11.78 12.45 -0.32
N ALA A 216 11.74 12.45 -1.65
CA ALA A 216 10.98 11.45 -2.42
C ALA A 216 11.40 10.01 -2.14
N ASP A 217 12.68 9.76 -1.92
CA ASP A 217 13.24 8.44 -1.58
C ASP A 217 13.08 8.06 -0.10
N LYS A 218 12.59 8.99 0.72
CA LYS A 218 12.32 8.78 2.15
C LYS A 218 10.84 8.51 2.43
N ILE A 219 9.98 8.59 1.40
CA ILE A 219 8.54 8.38 1.49
C ILE A 219 8.20 6.92 1.19
N SER A 220 7.42 6.32 2.05
CA SER A 220 6.76 5.03 1.87
C SER A 220 5.24 5.19 1.93
N PHE A 221 4.49 4.27 1.35
CA PHE A 221 3.04 4.34 1.24
C PHE A 221 2.41 3.14 1.92
N ASN A 222 1.41 3.40 2.76
CA ASN A 222 0.61 2.37 3.41
C ASN A 222 -0.77 2.33 2.77
N PHE A 223 -1.19 1.18 2.24
CA PHE A 223 -2.52 0.99 1.69
C PHE A 223 -3.27 -0.11 2.42
N ALA A 224 -4.56 0.09 2.61
CA ALA A 224 -5.46 -0.99 2.94
C ALA A 224 -5.94 -1.69 1.66
N VAL A 225 -6.13 -3.00 1.72
CA VAL A 225 -6.60 -3.83 0.61
C VAL A 225 -7.91 -4.49 1.01
N SER A 226 -8.92 -4.37 0.16
CA SER A 226 -10.27 -4.87 0.40
C SER A 226 -10.63 -6.05 -0.50
N SER A 227 -11.90 -6.45 -0.49
CA SER A 227 -12.38 -7.65 -1.19
C SER A 227 -12.53 -7.50 -2.72
N ASN A 228 -12.45 -6.30 -3.28
CA ASN A 228 -12.55 -6.13 -4.73
C ASN A 228 -11.24 -6.48 -5.42
N TYR A 229 -11.02 -7.77 -5.62
CA TYR A 229 -9.77 -8.38 -6.04
C TYR A 229 -9.05 -7.69 -7.20
N PHE A 230 -9.76 -7.52 -8.33
CA PHE A 230 -9.16 -6.92 -9.53
C PHE A 230 -8.93 -5.42 -9.39
N PHE A 231 -9.80 -4.73 -8.69
CA PHE A 231 -9.66 -3.30 -8.44
C PHE A 231 -8.51 -3.00 -7.49
N GLU A 232 -8.26 -3.86 -6.51
CA GLU A 232 -7.12 -3.72 -5.61
C GLU A 232 -5.79 -3.95 -6.35
N ILE A 233 -5.73 -4.92 -7.28
CA ILE A 233 -4.58 -5.09 -8.18
C ILE A 233 -4.38 -3.82 -9.02
N ALA A 234 -5.46 -3.32 -9.62
CA ALA A 234 -5.42 -2.11 -10.44
C ALA A 234 -4.98 -0.88 -9.64
N LYS A 235 -5.50 -0.71 -8.40
CA LYS A 235 -5.13 0.38 -7.49
C LYS A 235 -3.63 0.48 -7.29
N ILE A 236 -3.00 -0.61 -6.87
CA ILE A 236 -1.57 -0.62 -6.55
C ILE A 236 -0.72 -0.36 -7.80
N ARG A 237 -1.10 -0.96 -8.93
CA ARG A 237 -0.42 -0.76 -10.22
C ARG A 237 -0.56 0.68 -10.72
N THR A 238 -1.77 1.22 -10.68
CA THR A 238 -2.06 2.60 -11.08
C THR A 238 -1.32 3.59 -10.18
N PHE A 239 -1.26 3.31 -8.86
CA PHE A 239 -0.51 4.16 -7.93
C PHE A 239 0.96 4.30 -8.34
N ARG A 240 1.61 3.23 -8.78
CA ARG A 240 3.02 3.29 -9.22
C ARG A 240 3.20 4.21 -10.42
N ILE A 241 2.27 4.14 -11.38
CA ILE A 241 2.29 5.02 -12.57
C ILE A 241 2.08 6.48 -12.16
N LEU A 242 1.08 6.74 -11.32
CA LEU A 242 0.75 8.09 -10.89
C LEU A 242 1.84 8.71 -10.00
N TRP A 243 2.48 7.90 -9.14
CA TRP A 243 3.62 8.35 -8.36
C TRP A 243 4.81 8.72 -9.24
N GLU A 244 5.14 7.89 -10.23
CA GLU A 244 6.18 8.18 -11.21
C GLU A 244 5.85 9.47 -11.99
N SER A 245 4.60 9.65 -12.42
CA SER A 245 4.14 10.87 -13.09
C SER A 245 4.29 12.10 -12.20
N LEU A 246 3.92 12.00 -10.92
CA LEU A 246 4.09 13.09 -9.96
C LEU A 246 5.56 13.44 -9.76
N LEU A 247 6.43 12.45 -9.62
CA LEU A 247 7.87 12.68 -9.44
C LEU A 247 8.54 13.31 -10.66
N ASN A 248 8.07 13.00 -11.86
CA ASN A 248 8.57 13.62 -13.09
C ASN A 248 8.32 15.13 -13.11
N GLU A 249 7.22 15.62 -12.53
CA GLU A 249 6.97 17.07 -12.36
C GLU A 249 8.00 17.75 -11.44
N TYR A 250 8.64 16.97 -10.53
CA TYR A 250 9.75 17.43 -9.69
C TYR A 250 11.14 17.16 -10.30
N GLY A 251 11.20 16.67 -11.55
CA GLY A 251 12.45 16.32 -12.23
C GLY A 251 13.14 15.09 -11.67
N ILE A 252 12.39 14.19 -11.00
CA ILE A 252 12.89 12.95 -10.42
C ILE A 252 12.47 11.77 -11.29
N GLU A 253 13.44 11.05 -11.83
CA GLU A 253 13.22 9.87 -12.66
C GLU A 253 13.55 8.57 -11.92
N ASN A 254 12.91 7.47 -12.33
CA ASN A 254 13.25 6.09 -11.93
C ASN A 254 13.23 5.83 -10.40
N LYS A 255 12.37 6.49 -9.65
CA LYS A 255 12.16 6.22 -8.22
C LYS A 255 10.94 5.33 -8.01
N GLU A 256 11.18 4.17 -7.42
CA GLU A 256 10.13 3.23 -7.07
C GLU A 256 9.49 3.59 -5.72
N ALA A 257 8.16 3.53 -5.66
CA ALA A 257 7.44 3.63 -4.39
C ALA A 257 7.64 2.36 -3.55
N HIS A 258 7.98 2.49 -2.28
CA HIS A 258 7.82 1.38 -1.32
C HIS A 258 6.37 1.33 -0.86
N ILE A 259 5.67 0.26 -1.22
CA ILE A 259 4.27 0.06 -0.90
C ILE A 259 4.14 -1.04 0.15
N PHE A 260 3.66 -0.65 1.33
CA PHE A 260 3.24 -1.51 2.42
C PHE A 260 1.72 -1.67 2.37
N THR A 261 1.22 -2.89 2.44
CA THR A 261 -0.21 -3.18 2.41
C THR A 261 -0.65 -3.96 3.63
N GLN A 262 -1.86 -3.69 4.06
CA GLN A 262 -2.53 -4.42 5.14
C GLN A 262 -4.00 -4.64 4.80
N PRO A 263 -4.66 -5.64 5.39
CA PRO A 263 -6.09 -5.86 5.18
C PRO A 263 -6.93 -4.66 5.59
N SER A 264 -7.98 -4.38 4.82
CA SER A 264 -8.96 -3.35 5.16
C SER A 264 -9.73 -3.71 6.44
N LEU A 265 -10.01 -2.72 7.27
CA LEU A 265 -10.86 -2.88 8.45
C LEU A 265 -12.35 -2.86 8.10
N ARG A 266 -12.74 -2.27 6.95
CA ARG A 266 -14.13 -2.05 6.55
C ARG A 266 -14.92 -3.32 6.25
N ASN A 267 -14.25 -4.38 5.84
CA ASN A 267 -14.88 -5.65 5.44
C ASN A 267 -14.58 -6.80 6.41
N LYS A 268 -14.14 -6.48 7.63
CA LYS A 268 -13.91 -7.48 8.68
C LYS A 268 -15.10 -7.58 9.62
N THR A 269 -15.28 -8.76 10.20
CA THR A 269 -16.32 -9.03 11.19
C THR A 269 -15.72 -9.59 12.46
N LEU A 270 -16.31 -9.22 13.60
CA LEU A 270 -15.97 -9.79 14.92
C LEU A 270 -16.81 -11.02 15.27
N TYR A 271 -18.01 -11.15 14.63
CA TYR A 271 -18.96 -12.21 14.95
C TYR A 271 -18.58 -13.58 14.37
N ASP A 272 -17.88 -13.59 13.24
CA ASP A 272 -17.34 -14.79 12.60
C ASP A 272 -15.94 -14.50 12.07
N TYR A 273 -14.96 -14.67 12.94
CA TYR A 273 -13.56 -14.39 12.62
C TYR A 273 -12.99 -15.34 11.55
N ASN A 274 -13.54 -16.55 11.38
CA ASN A 274 -13.09 -17.50 10.37
C ASN A 274 -13.34 -16.98 8.95
N VAL A 275 -14.44 -16.23 8.74
CA VAL A 275 -14.73 -15.57 7.46
C VAL A 275 -13.64 -14.55 7.08
N ASN A 276 -13.01 -13.93 8.08
CA ASN A 276 -11.90 -13.00 7.81
C ASN A 276 -10.69 -13.70 7.20
N MET A 277 -10.45 -14.98 7.48
CA MET A 277 -9.36 -15.75 6.86
C MET A 277 -9.53 -15.87 5.35
N LEU A 278 -10.76 -16.12 4.89
CA LEU A 278 -11.07 -16.17 3.46
C LEU A 278 -10.88 -14.80 2.80
N ARG A 279 -11.37 -13.75 3.44
CA ARG A 279 -11.23 -12.37 2.96
C ARG A 279 -9.78 -11.94 2.86
N THR A 280 -9.00 -12.16 3.93
CA THR A 280 -7.58 -11.78 3.95
C THR A 280 -6.73 -12.56 2.96
N THR A 281 -7.12 -13.80 2.62
CA THR A 281 -6.42 -14.58 1.59
C THR A 281 -6.51 -13.92 0.23
N SER A 282 -7.72 -13.53 -0.23
CA SER A 282 -7.89 -12.84 -1.52
C SER A 282 -7.28 -11.44 -1.52
N GLU A 283 -7.35 -10.72 -0.40
CA GLU A 283 -6.72 -9.41 -0.21
C GLU A 283 -5.19 -9.51 -0.30
N CYS A 284 -4.58 -10.48 0.35
CA CYS A 284 -3.15 -10.75 0.25
C CYS A 284 -2.73 -11.07 -1.20
N MET A 285 -3.49 -11.92 -1.90
CA MET A 285 -3.22 -12.25 -3.31
C MET A 285 -3.30 -11.01 -4.19
N SER A 286 -4.32 -10.16 -4.03
CA SER A 286 -4.45 -8.94 -4.83
C SER A 286 -3.33 -7.93 -4.53
N ALA A 287 -2.90 -7.81 -3.27
CA ALA A 287 -1.76 -6.99 -2.88
C ALA A 287 -0.47 -7.42 -3.56
N ILE A 288 -0.18 -8.72 -3.56
CA ILE A 288 1.02 -9.29 -4.17
C ILE A 288 1.00 -9.11 -5.69
N LEU A 289 -0.11 -9.45 -6.35
CA LEU A 289 -0.27 -9.30 -7.79
C LEU A 289 -0.29 -7.83 -8.24
N GLY A 290 -0.74 -6.94 -7.37
CA GLY A 290 -0.65 -5.50 -7.55
C GLY A 290 0.77 -4.97 -7.48
N GLY A 291 1.68 -5.69 -6.82
CA GLY A 291 3.08 -5.31 -6.67
C GLY A 291 3.39 -4.60 -5.36
N SER A 292 2.78 -5.01 -4.25
CA SER A 292 3.19 -4.56 -2.92
C SER A 292 4.60 -5.04 -2.59
N ASN A 293 5.38 -4.20 -1.89
CA ASN A 293 6.71 -4.56 -1.41
C ASN A 293 6.65 -5.34 -0.09
N THR A 294 5.64 -5.04 0.73
CA THR A 294 5.43 -5.66 2.03
C THR A 294 3.94 -5.86 2.25
N VAL A 295 3.54 -7.02 2.76
CA VAL A 295 2.16 -7.38 3.09
C VAL A 295 2.11 -7.80 4.55
N ALA A 296 1.25 -7.15 5.36
CA ALA A 296 1.07 -7.41 6.78
C ALA A 296 -0.28 -8.07 7.10
#